data_2d546e57df0dcc5e85868a7d92f6101d
#
_entry.id   2d546e57df0dcc5e85868a7d92f6101d
#
_cell.length_a   1.000
_cell.length_b   1.000
_cell.length_c   1.000
_cell.angle_alpha   90.00
_cell.angle_beta   90.00
_cell.angle_gamma   90.00
#
_symmetry.space_group_name_H-M   'P 1'
#
loop_
_entity.id
_entity.type
_entity.pdbx_description
1 polymer ?
#
loop_
_entity_poly.entity_id
_entity_poly.type
_entity_poly.pdbx_seq_one_letter_code
_entity_poly.pdbx_strand_id
1 'polypeptide(L)'
;KELNEAIRDSLLQLKDTINIELITSSIYREDIPLKILGIIPARYNSSRFQGKPLCLINNIPMIKRTYDRVKKSELLDKLVVATDDLKIKEYCEKESIPVVMTSNKHLTGTDRLAEVAQKEYYDLYINIQGDEPIVDCHSINQIVDDYKKNGQSYAVYNLYKKITTKDEVDSNTIIKVVVNQNDELMYMSRHPIPFNKSTNEAVYNKQVCVYGFTKKALEVFSNRDKSHNEQFEDIELLRFLDLGYSVKMLETTVDSIAVDVPDDVRKVEDFLKQNKEE
;
A
#
# COMPACT_ATOMS: atom_id res chain seq x y z
N LYS A 1 -28.11 23.56 11.72
CA LYS A 1 -28.86 23.19 10.49
C LYS A 1 -29.25 24.43 9.69
N GLU A 2 -29.97 25.39 10.30
CA GLU A 2 -30.44 26.64 9.63
C GLU A 2 -29.27 27.49 9.13
N LEU A 3 -28.15 27.62 9.83
CA LEU A 3 -26.98 28.36 9.40
C LEU A 3 -26.33 27.75 8.14
N ASN A 4 -26.28 26.43 8.07
CA ASN A 4 -25.72 25.71 6.91
C ASN A 4 -26.62 25.81 5.68
N GLU A 5 -27.94 25.87 5.85
CA GLU A 5 -28.89 26.10 4.75
C GLU A 5 -28.79 27.52 4.21
N ALA A 6 -28.66 28.51 5.08
CA ALA A 6 -28.50 29.94 4.65
C ALA A 6 -27.15 30.15 3.92
N ILE A 7 -26.07 29.49 4.34
CA ILE A 7 -24.78 29.54 3.64
C ILE A 7 -24.89 28.87 2.28
N ARG A 8 -25.58 27.72 2.18
CA ARG A 8 -25.84 27.03 0.92
C ARG A 8 -26.56 27.87 -0.10
N ASP A 9 -27.63 28.55 0.31
CA ASP A 9 -28.43 29.40 -0.57
C ASP A 9 -27.65 30.62 -1.04
N SER A 10 -26.82 31.21 -0.16
CA SER A 10 -25.90 32.29 -0.52
C SER A 10 -24.81 31.87 -1.50
N LEU A 11 -24.28 30.66 -1.36
CA LEU A 11 -23.26 30.10 -2.27
C LEU A 11 -23.86 29.71 -3.63
N LEU A 12 -25.11 29.26 -3.69
CA LEU A 12 -25.81 28.96 -4.93
C LEU A 12 -26.05 30.22 -5.78
N GLN A 13 -26.21 31.40 -5.15
CA GLN A 13 -26.34 32.69 -5.85
C GLN A 13 -24.99 33.20 -6.40
N LEU A 14 -23.85 32.74 -5.87
CA LEU A 14 -22.49 33.10 -6.32
C LEU A 14 -21.92 32.15 -7.38
N LYS A 15 -22.71 31.23 -7.88
CA LYS A 15 -22.30 30.10 -8.74
C LYS A 15 -21.54 30.50 -10.02
N ASP A 16 -21.77 31.72 -10.50
CA ASP A 16 -21.17 32.22 -11.75
C ASP A 16 -19.83 32.97 -11.55
N THR A 17 -19.37 33.15 -10.31
CA THR A 17 -18.22 34.02 -10.02
C THR A 17 -17.01 33.28 -9.38
N ILE A 18 -17.19 32.10 -8.79
CA ILE A 18 -16.13 31.38 -8.09
C ILE A 18 -16.35 29.86 -8.31
N ASN A 19 -15.25 29.09 -8.41
CA ASN A 19 -15.30 27.63 -8.54
C ASN A 19 -15.84 26.96 -7.24
N ILE A 20 -17.17 26.93 -7.13
CA ILE A 20 -17.93 26.54 -5.93
C ILE A 20 -17.75 25.05 -5.60
N GLU A 21 -17.37 24.20 -6.57
CA GLU A 21 -17.14 22.76 -6.33
C GLU A 21 -16.05 22.53 -5.28
N LEU A 22 -15.02 23.37 -5.25
CA LEU A 22 -13.94 23.27 -4.26
C LEU A 22 -14.39 23.70 -2.85
N ILE A 23 -15.24 24.69 -2.73
CA ILE A 23 -15.72 25.23 -1.45
C ILE A 23 -16.80 24.31 -0.85
N THR A 24 -17.75 23.86 -1.67
CA THR A 24 -18.79 22.94 -1.20
C THR A 24 -18.21 21.58 -0.80
N SER A 25 -17.19 21.07 -1.50
CA SER A 25 -16.53 19.82 -1.12
C SER A 25 -15.82 19.87 0.23
N SER A 26 -15.30 21.03 0.64
CA SER A 26 -14.64 21.19 1.95
C SER A 26 -15.63 21.38 3.11
N ILE A 27 -16.79 22.01 2.89
CA ILE A 27 -17.79 22.26 3.95
C ILE A 27 -18.65 21.02 4.25
N TYR A 28 -18.87 20.13 3.27
CA TYR A 28 -19.75 18.96 3.41
C TYR A 28 -19.03 17.66 3.74
N ARG A 29 -17.69 17.64 3.84
CA ARG A 29 -16.93 16.40 4.10
C ARG A 29 -16.90 15.97 5.57
N GLU A 30 -17.30 16.81 6.52
CA GLU A 30 -17.22 16.45 7.95
C GLU A 30 -18.22 15.36 8.37
N ASP A 31 -19.29 15.11 7.59
CA ASP A 31 -20.36 14.17 7.96
C ASP A 31 -20.41 12.88 7.12
N ILE A 32 -19.59 12.74 6.08
CA ILE A 32 -19.57 11.50 5.28
C ILE A 32 -18.40 10.63 5.74
N PRO A 33 -18.67 9.44 6.29
CA PRO A 33 -17.59 8.54 6.69
C PRO A 33 -16.75 8.15 5.48
N LEU A 34 -15.43 8.32 5.60
CA LEU A 34 -14.48 7.90 4.57
C LEU A 34 -14.55 6.39 4.38
N LYS A 35 -14.57 5.95 3.13
CA LYS A 35 -14.59 4.54 2.75
C LYS A 35 -13.18 4.07 2.37
N ILE A 36 -12.73 3.01 3.02
CA ILE A 36 -11.38 2.47 2.86
C ILE A 36 -11.45 1.03 2.37
N LEU A 37 -10.81 0.75 1.24
CA LEU A 37 -10.73 -0.61 0.68
C LEU A 37 -9.32 -1.18 0.84
N GLY A 38 -9.20 -2.30 1.54
CA GLY A 38 -8.00 -3.13 1.52
C GLY A 38 -8.00 -4.06 0.30
N ILE A 39 -6.88 -4.13 -0.41
CA ILE A 39 -6.70 -4.99 -1.58
C ILE A 39 -5.41 -5.79 -1.41
N ILE A 40 -5.50 -7.10 -1.55
CA ILE A 40 -4.37 -8.02 -1.54
C ILE A 40 -4.17 -8.53 -2.97
N PRO A 41 -3.24 -7.96 -3.77
CA PRO A 41 -2.93 -8.47 -5.10
C PRO A 41 -2.22 -9.82 -4.99
N ALA A 42 -2.67 -10.80 -5.76
CA ALA A 42 -2.11 -12.14 -5.77
C ALA A 42 -2.00 -12.68 -7.20
N ARG A 43 -0.80 -13.09 -7.61
CA ARG A 43 -0.52 -13.74 -8.91
C ARG A 43 -0.05 -15.16 -8.70
N TYR A 44 -0.60 -16.10 -9.48
CA TYR A 44 -0.12 -17.50 -9.46
C TYR A 44 1.23 -17.64 -10.16
N ASN A 45 1.38 -16.95 -11.31
CA ASN A 45 2.59 -17.00 -12.11
C ASN A 45 3.65 -16.02 -11.56
N SER A 46 4.59 -16.56 -10.80
CA SER A 46 5.78 -15.87 -10.34
C SER A 46 7.01 -16.62 -10.88
N SER A 47 7.96 -15.90 -11.46
CA SER A 47 9.16 -16.49 -12.05
C SER A 47 10.07 -17.20 -11.03
N ARG A 48 10.11 -16.69 -9.80
CA ARG A 48 10.95 -17.22 -8.71
C ARG A 48 10.25 -18.28 -7.86
N PHE A 49 8.92 -18.20 -7.74
CA PHE A 49 8.12 -19.10 -6.91
C PHE A 49 6.70 -19.24 -7.46
N GLN A 50 6.49 -20.18 -8.39
CA GLN A 50 5.18 -20.45 -8.99
C GLN A 50 4.17 -20.92 -7.95
N GLY A 51 2.94 -20.40 -7.99
CA GLY A 51 1.89 -20.75 -7.02
C GLY A 51 2.12 -20.18 -5.62
N LYS A 52 3.05 -19.23 -5.48
CA LYS A 52 3.44 -18.60 -4.21
C LYS A 52 2.26 -18.27 -3.29
N PRO A 53 1.15 -17.65 -3.73
CA PRO A 53 0.02 -17.30 -2.84
C PRO A 53 -0.64 -18.51 -2.17
N LEU A 54 -0.55 -19.70 -2.79
CA LEU A 54 -1.13 -20.93 -2.26
C LEU A 54 -0.08 -21.84 -1.58
N CYS A 55 1.19 -21.42 -1.46
CA CYS A 55 2.18 -22.17 -0.70
C CYS A 55 1.77 -22.24 0.78
N LEU A 56 2.10 -23.38 1.41
CA LEU A 56 1.74 -23.61 2.81
C LEU A 56 2.82 -23.05 3.75
N ILE A 57 2.38 -22.32 4.75
CA ILE A 57 3.15 -21.86 5.89
C ILE A 57 2.46 -22.43 7.13
N ASN A 58 3.09 -23.36 7.87
CA ASN A 58 2.44 -24.12 8.94
C ASN A 58 1.06 -24.66 8.52
N ASN A 59 0.97 -25.33 7.37
CA ASN A 59 -0.25 -25.93 6.78
C ASN A 59 -1.37 -24.94 6.40
N ILE A 60 -1.14 -23.64 6.43
CA ILE A 60 -2.11 -22.62 6.01
C ILE A 60 -1.57 -21.94 4.75
N PRO A 61 -2.34 -21.83 3.64
CA PRO A 61 -1.93 -21.09 2.47
C PRO A 61 -1.57 -19.64 2.78
N MET A 62 -0.48 -19.15 2.19
CA MET A 62 0.05 -17.81 2.45
C MET A 62 -0.98 -16.70 2.27
N ILE A 63 -1.78 -16.76 1.19
CA ILE A 63 -2.82 -15.76 0.94
C ILE A 63 -3.87 -15.69 2.06
N LYS A 64 -4.21 -16.85 2.66
CA LYS A 64 -5.15 -16.89 3.78
C LYS A 64 -4.52 -16.27 5.03
N ARG A 65 -3.25 -16.53 5.31
CA ARG A 65 -2.55 -15.90 6.44
C ARG A 65 -2.53 -14.39 6.30
N THR A 66 -2.14 -13.88 5.13
CA THR A 66 -2.16 -12.46 4.84
C THR A 66 -3.57 -11.89 5.03
N TYR A 67 -4.59 -12.53 4.44
CA TYR A 67 -5.98 -12.08 4.57
C TYR A 67 -6.47 -12.05 6.03
N ASP A 68 -6.24 -13.12 6.80
CA ASP A 68 -6.71 -13.24 8.19
C ASP A 68 -6.03 -12.20 9.11
N ARG A 69 -4.77 -11.82 8.82
CA ARG A 69 -4.08 -10.76 9.55
C ARG A 69 -4.60 -9.38 9.21
N VAL A 70 -4.77 -9.09 7.92
CA VAL A 70 -5.30 -7.80 7.45
C VAL A 70 -6.74 -7.57 7.90
N LYS A 71 -7.56 -8.62 7.93
CA LYS A 71 -8.95 -8.58 8.39
C LYS A 71 -9.10 -8.12 9.84
N LYS A 72 -8.04 -8.18 10.65
CA LYS A 72 -8.03 -7.65 12.03
C LYS A 72 -8.04 -6.12 12.08
N SER A 73 -7.77 -5.43 10.99
CA SER A 73 -7.91 -3.98 10.91
C SER A 73 -9.38 -3.57 10.92
N GLU A 74 -9.79 -2.83 11.94
CA GLU A 74 -11.14 -2.29 12.06
C GLU A 74 -11.37 -1.02 11.24
N LEU A 75 -10.32 -0.50 10.60
CA LEU A 75 -10.36 0.72 9.81
C LEU A 75 -10.62 0.48 8.31
N LEU A 76 -10.72 -0.78 7.88
CA LEU A 76 -11.09 -1.16 6.53
C LEU A 76 -12.59 -1.44 6.44
N ASP A 77 -13.30 -0.75 5.54
CA ASP A 77 -14.72 -1.03 5.27
C ASP A 77 -14.92 -2.32 4.47
N LYS A 78 -13.93 -2.67 3.65
CA LYS A 78 -13.93 -3.89 2.85
C LYS A 78 -12.49 -4.37 2.62
N LEU A 79 -12.32 -5.68 2.51
CA LEU A 79 -11.05 -6.32 2.17
C LEU A 79 -11.30 -7.35 1.06
N VAL A 80 -10.50 -7.29 -0.02
CA VAL A 80 -10.61 -8.21 -1.15
C VAL A 80 -9.24 -8.72 -1.60
N VAL A 81 -9.20 -9.95 -2.09
CA VAL A 81 -8.08 -10.47 -2.87
C VAL A 81 -8.32 -10.14 -4.34
N ALA A 82 -7.32 -9.59 -5.02
CA ALA A 82 -7.37 -9.29 -6.46
C ALA A 82 -6.42 -10.24 -7.21
N THR A 83 -6.96 -11.06 -8.10
CA THR A 83 -6.18 -12.10 -8.80
C THR A 83 -6.60 -12.25 -10.27
N ASP A 84 -5.70 -12.76 -11.09
CA ASP A 84 -5.94 -13.17 -12.48
C ASP A 84 -6.02 -14.71 -12.64
N ASP A 85 -5.87 -15.47 -11.55
CA ASP A 85 -5.77 -16.92 -11.58
C ASP A 85 -6.99 -17.59 -10.96
N LEU A 86 -7.55 -18.58 -11.68
CA LEU A 86 -8.73 -19.32 -11.25
C LEU A 86 -8.48 -20.18 -10.00
N LYS A 87 -7.27 -20.72 -9.81
CA LYS A 87 -6.95 -21.54 -8.63
C LYS A 87 -6.97 -20.70 -7.36
N ILE A 88 -6.45 -19.47 -7.43
CA ILE A 88 -6.51 -18.53 -6.30
C ILE A 88 -7.97 -18.14 -6.04
N LYS A 89 -8.74 -17.84 -7.10
CA LYS A 89 -10.17 -17.51 -6.98
C LYS A 89 -10.94 -18.64 -6.30
N GLU A 90 -10.85 -19.88 -6.82
CA GLU A 90 -11.52 -21.06 -6.27
C GLU A 90 -11.17 -21.30 -4.80
N TYR A 91 -9.89 -21.14 -4.44
CA TYR A 91 -9.44 -21.23 -3.06
C TYR A 91 -10.10 -20.15 -2.20
N CYS A 92 -10.09 -18.89 -2.63
CA CYS A 92 -10.69 -17.78 -1.90
C CYS A 92 -12.20 -17.99 -1.70
N GLU A 93 -12.93 -18.41 -2.74
CA GLU A 93 -14.36 -18.69 -2.66
C GLU A 93 -14.67 -19.82 -1.67
N LYS A 94 -13.87 -20.90 -1.69
CA LYS A 94 -14.00 -22.01 -0.73
C LYS A 94 -13.81 -21.55 0.71
N GLU A 95 -12.86 -20.65 0.96
CA GLU A 95 -12.56 -20.11 2.29
C GLU A 95 -13.42 -18.88 2.66
N SER A 96 -14.41 -18.53 1.83
CA SER A 96 -15.25 -17.33 2.03
C SER A 96 -14.44 -16.02 2.08
N ILE A 97 -13.33 -15.95 1.35
CA ILE A 97 -12.50 -14.76 1.18
C ILE A 97 -13.05 -13.98 -0.02
N PRO A 98 -13.44 -12.70 0.15
CA PRO A 98 -13.86 -11.87 -0.98
C PRO A 98 -12.76 -11.76 -2.04
N VAL A 99 -13.10 -12.06 -3.28
CA VAL A 99 -12.13 -12.10 -4.38
C VAL A 99 -12.67 -11.40 -5.62
N VAL A 100 -11.81 -10.65 -6.31
CA VAL A 100 -12.11 -9.94 -7.56
C VAL A 100 -11.16 -10.44 -8.64
N MET A 101 -11.75 -10.88 -9.76
CA MET A 101 -10.96 -11.22 -10.95
C MET A 101 -10.51 -9.95 -11.67
N THR A 102 -9.25 -9.93 -12.06
CA THR A 102 -8.58 -8.83 -12.75
C THR A 102 -7.83 -9.36 -13.99
N SER A 103 -7.43 -8.46 -14.86
CA SER A 103 -6.68 -8.81 -16.07
C SER A 103 -5.34 -9.49 -15.75
N ASN A 104 -4.95 -10.45 -16.58
CA ASN A 104 -3.62 -11.07 -16.56
C ASN A 104 -2.55 -10.22 -17.27
N LYS A 105 -2.92 -9.07 -17.83
CA LYS A 105 -2.00 -8.16 -18.54
C LYS A 105 -1.31 -7.16 -17.61
N HIS A 106 -1.73 -7.08 -16.34
CA HIS A 106 -1.10 -6.17 -15.38
C HIS A 106 0.34 -6.55 -15.11
N LEU A 107 1.22 -5.57 -15.21
CA LEU A 107 2.66 -5.74 -14.95
C LEU A 107 2.96 -5.71 -13.46
N THR A 108 2.21 -4.91 -12.69
CA THR A 108 2.48 -4.65 -11.28
C THR A 108 1.27 -4.92 -10.38
N GLY A 109 1.50 -4.96 -9.07
CA GLY A 109 0.42 -5.00 -8.08
C GLY A 109 -0.45 -3.75 -8.12
N THR A 110 0.16 -2.57 -8.27
CA THR A 110 -0.53 -1.27 -8.32
C THR A 110 -1.43 -1.15 -9.56
N ASP A 111 -1.05 -1.69 -10.73
CA ASP A 111 -1.94 -1.75 -11.91
C ASP A 111 -3.21 -2.57 -11.60
N ARG A 112 -3.06 -3.67 -10.84
CA ARG A 112 -4.18 -4.52 -10.43
C ARG A 112 -5.13 -3.79 -9.49
N LEU A 113 -4.58 -3.01 -8.55
CA LEU A 113 -5.38 -2.13 -7.69
C LEU A 113 -6.15 -1.10 -8.51
N ALA A 114 -5.51 -0.50 -9.52
CA ALA A 114 -6.15 0.49 -10.37
C ALA A 114 -7.38 -0.09 -11.09
N GLU A 115 -7.32 -1.34 -11.58
CA GLU A 115 -8.49 -2.01 -12.17
C GLU A 115 -9.62 -2.20 -11.14
N VAL A 116 -9.29 -2.59 -9.90
CA VAL A 116 -10.30 -2.71 -8.84
C VAL A 116 -10.92 -1.36 -8.53
N ALA A 117 -10.12 -0.29 -8.47
CA ALA A 117 -10.59 1.07 -8.19
C ALA A 117 -11.50 1.65 -9.29
N GLN A 118 -11.44 1.12 -10.52
CA GLN A 118 -12.38 1.48 -11.58
C GLN A 118 -13.78 0.89 -11.36
N LYS A 119 -13.87 -0.25 -10.66
CA LYS A 119 -15.13 -0.98 -10.47
C LYS A 119 -15.95 -0.46 -9.29
N GLU A 120 -15.30 0.03 -8.25
CA GLU A 120 -15.96 0.49 -7.01
C GLU A 120 -15.19 1.67 -6.41
N TYR A 121 -15.90 2.73 -6.01
CA TYR A 121 -15.30 3.94 -5.44
C TYR A 121 -15.07 3.81 -3.94
N TYR A 122 -13.84 4.13 -3.53
CA TYR A 122 -13.41 4.34 -2.15
C TYR A 122 -12.55 5.62 -2.08
N ASP A 123 -12.46 6.22 -0.90
CA ASP A 123 -11.63 7.41 -0.68
C ASP A 123 -10.15 7.05 -0.63
N LEU A 124 -9.83 5.88 -0.06
CA LEU A 124 -8.47 5.34 0.01
C LEU A 124 -8.46 3.83 -0.30
N TYR A 125 -7.46 3.42 -1.06
CA TYR A 125 -7.17 2.02 -1.39
C TYR A 125 -5.86 1.64 -0.72
N ILE A 126 -5.89 0.63 0.15
CA ILE A 126 -4.69 0.11 0.80
C ILE A 126 -4.21 -1.11 0.03
N ASN A 127 -2.99 -1.04 -0.46
CA ASN A 127 -2.28 -2.17 -1.07
C ASN A 127 -1.52 -2.93 0.01
N ILE A 128 -1.87 -4.18 0.22
CA ILE A 128 -1.16 -5.11 1.10
C ILE A 128 -0.60 -6.22 0.24
N GLN A 129 0.72 -6.34 0.17
CA GLN A 129 1.35 -7.36 -0.66
C GLN A 129 0.93 -8.76 -0.23
N GLY A 130 0.49 -9.59 -1.19
CA GLY A 130 0.02 -10.95 -0.93
C GLY A 130 1.11 -11.91 -0.44
N ASP A 131 2.37 -11.51 -0.52
CA ASP A 131 3.55 -12.23 -0.06
C ASP A 131 4.08 -11.77 1.31
N GLU A 132 3.29 -10.99 2.05
CA GLU A 132 3.59 -10.52 3.41
C GLU A 132 2.73 -11.27 4.46
N PRO A 133 2.99 -12.56 4.72
CA PRO A 133 2.11 -13.40 5.54
C PRO A 133 2.09 -13.04 7.02
N ILE A 134 2.99 -12.18 7.46
CA ILE A 134 3.06 -11.67 8.84
C ILE A 134 2.82 -10.17 8.94
N VAL A 135 2.23 -9.56 7.89
CA VAL A 135 1.82 -8.14 7.93
C VAL A 135 1.02 -7.82 9.18
N ASP A 136 1.28 -6.66 9.78
CA ASP A 136 0.57 -6.21 10.96
C ASP A 136 -0.51 -5.16 10.58
N CYS A 137 -1.71 -5.32 11.11
CA CYS A 137 -2.81 -4.39 10.88
C CYS A 137 -2.51 -2.96 11.41
N HIS A 138 -1.58 -2.82 12.36
CA HIS A 138 -1.14 -1.50 12.82
C HIS A 138 -0.55 -0.66 11.69
N SER A 139 0.24 -1.26 10.80
CA SER A 139 0.77 -0.60 9.60
C SER A 139 -0.33 -0.04 8.70
N ILE A 140 -1.43 -0.78 8.55
CA ILE A 140 -2.60 -0.33 7.79
C ILE A 140 -3.27 0.85 8.50
N ASN A 141 -3.51 0.71 9.80
CA ASN A 141 -4.17 1.71 10.61
C ASN A 141 -3.39 3.04 10.63
N GLN A 142 -2.05 3.00 10.68
CA GLN A 142 -1.21 4.21 10.59
C GLN A 142 -1.51 5.03 9.32
N ILE A 143 -1.60 4.38 8.15
CA ILE A 143 -1.90 5.06 6.89
C ILE A 143 -3.32 5.65 6.92
N VAL A 144 -4.32 4.87 7.37
CA VAL A 144 -5.71 5.31 7.40
C VAL A 144 -5.90 6.49 8.36
N ASP A 145 -5.26 6.44 9.54
CA ASP A 145 -5.35 7.51 10.54
C ASP A 145 -4.67 8.80 10.05
N ASP A 146 -3.50 8.69 9.41
CA ASP A 146 -2.83 9.87 8.83
C ASP A 146 -3.66 10.47 7.69
N TYR A 147 -4.24 9.63 6.82
CA TYR A 147 -5.12 10.08 5.75
C TYR A 147 -6.36 10.83 6.28
N LYS A 148 -6.99 10.31 7.34
CA LYS A 148 -8.11 10.98 8.01
C LYS A 148 -7.70 12.31 8.63
N LYS A 149 -6.56 12.34 9.33
CA LYS A 149 -6.05 13.50 10.05
C LYS A 149 -5.61 14.64 9.12
N ASN A 150 -4.94 14.32 8.03
CA ASN A 150 -4.32 15.31 7.14
C ASN A 150 -5.23 15.75 5.98
N GLY A 151 -6.55 15.48 6.06
CA GLY A 151 -7.56 16.01 5.14
C GLY A 151 -7.27 15.68 3.67
N GLN A 152 -6.67 14.53 3.40
CA GLN A 152 -6.35 14.06 2.05
C GLN A 152 -5.29 14.91 1.32
N SER A 153 -4.36 15.50 2.06
CA SER A 153 -3.28 16.34 1.49
C SER A 153 -2.34 15.56 0.57
N TYR A 154 -2.25 14.23 0.77
CA TYR A 154 -1.41 13.35 -0.02
C TYR A 154 -2.26 12.33 -0.80
N ALA A 155 -1.83 12.05 -2.03
CA ALA A 155 -2.48 11.05 -2.88
C ALA A 155 -1.86 9.66 -2.76
N VAL A 156 -0.64 9.57 -2.20
CA VAL A 156 0.17 8.36 -2.06
C VAL A 156 0.80 8.30 -0.69
N TYR A 157 0.70 7.13 -0.05
CA TYR A 157 1.25 6.82 1.27
C TYR A 157 2.10 5.56 1.22
N ASN A 158 3.16 5.53 2.01
CA ASN A 158 3.93 4.31 2.27
C ASN A 158 4.55 4.37 3.68
N LEU A 159 5.11 3.26 4.11
CA LEU A 159 5.74 3.13 5.42
C LEU A 159 7.24 2.88 5.26
N TYR A 160 7.99 3.28 6.27
CA TYR A 160 9.40 2.96 6.38
C TYR A 160 9.78 2.59 7.82
N LYS A 161 10.88 1.87 7.95
CA LYS A 161 11.44 1.43 9.23
C LYS A 161 12.95 1.61 9.23
N LYS A 162 13.49 1.94 10.40
CA LYS A 162 14.94 2.01 10.60
C LYS A 162 15.57 0.61 10.43
N ILE A 163 16.64 0.54 9.66
CA ILE A 163 17.48 -0.66 9.52
C ILE A 163 18.37 -0.79 10.74
N THR A 164 18.49 -2.01 11.26
CA THR A 164 19.26 -2.30 12.48
C THR A 164 20.50 -3.16 12.24
N THR A 165 20.61 -3.79 11.07
CA THR A 165 21.74 -4.68 10.75
C THR A 165 22.46 -4.23 9.47
N LYS A 166 23.76 -4.48 9.42
CA LYS A 166 24.55 -4.16 8.23
C LYS A 166 24.15 -5.03 7.02
N ASP A 167 23.77 -6.28 7.25
CA ASP A 167 23.34 -7.19 6.20
C ASP A 167 22.11 -6.65 5.46
N GLU A 168 21.17 -6.03 6.18
CA GLU A 168 20.02 -5.37 5.56
C GLU A 168 20.43 -4.12 4.75
N VAL A 169 21.41 -3.35 5.22
CA VAL A 169 21.92 -2.19 4.46
C VAL A 169 22.56 -2.64 3.16
N ASP A 170 23.37 -3.71 3.19
CA ASP A 170 24.11 -4.18 2.03
C ASP A 170 23.25 -5.03 1.06
N SER A 171 22.08 -5.50 1.50
CA SER A 171 21.15 -6.29 0.68
C SER A 171 20.49 -5.46 -0.42
N ASN A 172 20.61 -5.90 -1.68
CA ASN A 172 19.93 -5.30 -2.82
C ASN A 172 18.44 -5.70 -2.96
N THR A 173 17.96 -6.65 -2.17
CA THR A 173 16.54 -7.01 -2.11
C THR A 173 15.76 -6.09 -1.17
N ILE A 174 16.44 -5.46 -0.22
CA ILE A 174 15.86 -4.48 0.70
C ILE A 174 15.98 -3.09 0.11
N ILE A 175 14.84 -2.42 -0.06
CA ILE A 175 14.77 -1.09 -0.63
C ILE A 175 15.07 -0.06 0.47
N LYS A 176 16.11 0.74 0.27
CA LYS A 176 16.45 1.86 1.16
C LYS A 176 15.64 3.10 0.80
N VAL A 177 15.29 3.86 1.84
CA VAL A 177 14.38 5.01 1.76
C VAL A 177 15.04 6.24 2.35
N VAL A 178 14.95 7.36 1.65
CA VAL A 178 15.33 8.68 2.16
C VAL A 178 14.09 9.57 2.21
N VAL A 179 13.83 10.15 3.39
CA VAL A 179 12.70 11.06 3.64
C VAL A 179 13.20 12.45 4.00
N ASN A 180 12.42 13.48 3.71
CA ASN A 180 12.68 14.85 4.11
C ASN A 180 12.10 15.13 5.52
N GLN A 181 12.25 16.38 6.00
CA GLN A 181 11.76 16.80 7.32
C GLN A 181 10.22 16.85 7.42
N ASN A 182 9.51 16.78 6.32
CA ASN A 182 8.04 16.75 6.27
C ASN A 182 7.50 15.31 6.16
N ASP A 183 8.37 14.31 6.33
CA ASP A 183 8.06 12.89 6.10
C ASP A 183 7.59 12.63 4.67
N GLU A 184 8.19 13.28 3.68
CA GLU A 184 7.94 13.01 2.29
C GLU A 184 9.12 12.23 1.68
N LEU A 185 8.80 11.31 0.77
CA LEU A 185 9.79 10.52 0.06
C LEU A 185 10.68 11.42 -0.79
N MET A 186 11.99 11.36 -0.57
CA MET A 186 12.98 12.01 -1.44
C MET A 186 13.46 11.08 -2.55
N TYR A 187 13.79 9.84 -2.20
CA TYR A 187 14.19 8.79 -3.13
C TYR A 187 14.17 7.41 -2.48
N MET A 188 14.12 6.38 -3.32
CA MET A 188 14.27 4.97 -2.93
C MET A 188 15.31 4.30 -3.82
N SER A 189 16.11 3.38 -3.25
CA SER A 189 17.09 2.62 -4.01
C SER A 189 17.36 1.25 -3.39
N ARG A 190 17.68 0.30 -4.23
CA ARG A 190 18.23 -1.01 -3.79
C ARG A 190 19.66 -0.86 -3.28
N HIS A 191 20.35 0.19 -3.69
CA HIS A 191 21.69 0.53 -3.17
C HIS A 191 21.59 1.25 -1.83
N PRO A 192 22.59 1.14 -0.94
CA PRO A 192 22.64 1.95 0.29
C PRO A 192 22.61 3.45 0.00
N ILE A 193 21.57 4.13 0.47
CA ILE A 193 21.39 5.58 0.43
C ILE A 193 20.93 6.10 1.79
N PRO A 194 21.41 7.29 2.24
CA PRO A 194 22.42 8.15 1.59
C PRO A 194 23.84 7.55 1.64
N PHE A 195 24.72 8.00 0.75
CA PHE A 195 26.12 7.63 0.83
C PHE A 195 26.75 8.23 2.10
N ASN A 196 27.33 7.39 2.94
CA ASN A 196 27.99 7.85 4.16
C ASN A 196 29.41 8.35 3.88
N LYS A 197 29.57 9.66 3.78
CA LYS A 197 30.88 10.33 3.72
C LYS A 197 31.38 10.77 5.10
N SER A 198 30.54 10.65 6.14
CA SER A 198 30.86 11.07 7.52
C SER A 198 31.69 10.02 8.25
N THR A 199 32.34 10.43 9.34
CA THR A 199 32.93 9.51 10.31
C THR A 199 31.92 8.94 11.29
N ASN A 200 30.70 9.50 11.34
CA ASN A 200 29.61 9.01 12.15
C ASN A 200 28.86 7.88 11.42
N GLU A 201 28.20 6.99 12.15
CA GLU A 201 27.35 5.97 11.55
C GLU A 201 26.14 6.62 10.89
N ALA A 202 25.88 6.26 9.63
CA ALA A 202 24.66 6.67 8.94
C ALA A 202 23.45 5.86 9.42
N VAL A 203 22.32 6.54 9.57
CA VAL A 203 21.03 5.87 9.79
C VAL A 203 20.41 5.55 8.43
N TYR A 204 20.10 4.28 8.23
CA TYR A 204 19.41 3.80 7.03
C TYR A 204 18.00 3.38 7.36
N ASN A 205 17.10 3.67 6.45
CA ASN A 205 15.70 3.23 6.55
C ASN A 205 15.36 2.29 5.40
N LYS A 206 14.49 1.29 5.66
CA LYS A 206 13.95 0.38 4.66
C LYS A 206 12.47 0.62 4.44
N GLN A 207 12.00 0.35 3.23
CA GLN A 207 10.59 0.34 2.89
C GLN A 207 9.86 -0.79 3.64
N VAL A 208 8.60 -0.50 4.06
CA VAL A 208 7.62 -1.52 4.49
C VAL A 208 6.50 -1.57 3.45
N CYS A 209 6.18 -2.75 2.96
CA CYS A 209 5.37 -2.96 1.75
C CYS A 209 3.85 -2.87 2.01
N VAL A 210 3.40 -1.82 2.69
CA VAL A 210 2.00 -1.41 2.81
C VAL A 210 1.87 -0.01 2.22
N TYR A 211 0.89 0.20 1.34
CA TYR A 211 0.74 1.45 0.61
C TYR A 211 -0.70 1.95 0.68
N GLY A 212 -0.87 3.26 0.68
CA GLY A 212 -2.17 3.91 0.53
C GLY A 212 -2.22 4.72 -0.76
N PHE A 213 -3.30 4.59 -1.52
CA PHE A 213 -3.50 5.32 -2.76
C PHE A 213 -4.90 5.92 -2.82
N THR A 214 -5.01 7.17 -3.25
CA THR A 214 -6.30 7.71 -3.70
C THR A 214 -6.64 7.13 -5.07
N LYS A 215 -7.93 7.16 -5.45
CA LYS A 215 -8.37 6.77 -6.80
C LYS A 215 -7.59 7.50 -7.90
N LYS A 216 -7.40 8.81 -7.74
CA LYS A 216 -6.65 9.64 -8.68
C LYS A 216 -5.19 9.17 -8.84
N ALA A 217 -4.52 8.79 -7.76
CA ALA A 217 -3.16 8.27 -7.82
C ALA A 217 -3.11 6.96 -8.64
N LEU A 218 -4.04 6.04 -8.41
CA LEU A 218 -4.13 4.77 -9.16
C LEU A 218 -4.42 5.01 -10.65
N GLU A 219 -5.30 5.94 -10.98
CA GLU A 219 -5.59 6.34 -12.37
C GLU A 219 -4.35 6.90 -13.08
N VAL A 220 -3.62 7.80 -12.40
CA VAL A 220 -2.38 8.37 -12.95
C VAL A 220 -1.33 7.28 -13.17
N PHE A 221 -1.18 6.37 -12.20
CA PHE A 221 -0.21 5.27 -12.29
C PHE A 221 -0.50 4.35 -13.48
N SER A 222 -1.74 3.87 -13.61
CA SER A 222 -2.12 2.90 -14.65
C SER A 222 -2.17 3.47 -16.07
N ASN A 223 -2.29 4.79 -16.22
CA ASN A 223 -2.30 5.48 -17.50
C ASN A 223 -0.91 5.92 -17.99
N ARG A 224 0.16 5.48 -17.33
CA ARG A 224 1.54 5.80 -17.66
C ARG A 224 2.40 4.54 -17.70
N ASP A 225 3.32 4.51 -18.64
CA ASP A 225 4.35 3.48 -18.68
C ASP A 225 5.32 3.63 -17.50
N LYS A 226 6.12 2.57 -17.24
CA LYS A 226 7.18 2.63 -16.24
C LYS A 226 8.08 3.84 -16.47
N SER A 227 8.28 4.63 -15.42
CA SER A 227 9.17 5.79 -15.47
C SER A 227 10.64 5.38 -15.54
N HIS A 228 11.53 6.34 -15.84
CA HIS A 228 12.95 6.07 -15.98
C HIS A 228 13.55 5.44 -14.71
N ASN A 229 13.36 6.05 -13.56
CA ASN A 229 13.92 5.56 -12.30
C ASN A 229 13.28 4.22 -11.89
N GLU A 230 11.96 4.07 -12.08
CA GLU A 230 11.26 2.82 -11.83
C GLU A 230 11.81 1.65 -12.64
N GLN A 231 12.18 1.86 -13.92
CA GLN A 231 12.71 0.81 -14.78
C GLN A 231 14.02 0.22 -14.27
N PHE A 232 14.90 1.04 -13.68
CA PHE A 232 16.21 0.59 -13.22
C PHE A 232 16.20 0.04 -11.81
N GLU A 233 15.44 0.67 -10.91
CA GLU A 233 15.34 0.23 -9.50
C GLU A 233 14.28 -0.85 -9.29
N ASP A 234 13.32 -0.98 -10.23
CA ASP A 234 12.13 -1.84 -10.13
C ASP A 234 11.35 -1.55 -8.83
N ILE A 235 11.06 -0.26 -8.60
CA ILE A 235 10.36 0.28 -7.44
C ILE A 235 9.21 1.17 -7.93
N GLU A 236 7.96 0.71 -7.75
CA GLU A 236 6.76 1.36 -8.29
C GLU A 236 6.55 2.81 -7.79
N LEU A 237 6.95 3.12 -6.54
CA LEU A 237 6.79 4.47 -5.99
C LEU A 237 7.62 5.53 -6.70
N LEU A 238 8.71 5.16 -7.36
CA LEU A 238 9.53 6.09 -8.13
C LEU A 238 8.78 6.68 -9.32
N ARG A 239 7.77 5.97 -9.88
CA ARG A 239 6.89 6.53 -10.91
C ARG A 239 6.16 7.79 -10.41
N PHE A 240 5.69 7.79 -9.18
CA PHE A 240 5.02 8.96 -8.61
C PHE A 240 5.98 10.13 -8.43
N LEU A 241 7.23 9.88 -7.97
CA LEU A 241 8.24 10.94 -7.85
C LEU A 241 8.61 11.51 -9.23
N ASP A 242 8.80 10.66 -10.24
CA ASP A 242 9.11 11.09 -11.62
C ASP A 242 7.95 11.91 -12.24
N LEU A 243 6.72 11.69 -11.76
CA LEU A 243 5.54 12.46 -12.17
C LEU A 243 5.29 13.71 -11.32
N GLY A 244 6.17 14.00 -10.35
CA GLY A 244 6.08 15.18 -9.48
C GLY A 244 5.08 15.07 -8.33
N TYR A 245 4.68 13.85 -7.95
CA TYR A 245 3.82 13.62 -6.80
C TYR A 245 4.63 13.50 -5.51
N SER A 246 4.17 14.15 -4.44
CA SER A 246 4.65 13.87 -3.09
C SER A 246 4.07 12.55 -2.59
N VAL A 247 4.94 11.74 -1.99
CA VAL A 247 4.57 10.49 -1.30
C VAL A 247 4.77 10.70 0.20
N LYS A 248 3.71 10.59 0.99
CA LYS A 248 3.79 10.64 2.45
C LYS A 248 4.38 9.35 2.98
N MET A 249 5.43 9.48 3.79
CA MET A 249 6.13 8.37 4.40
C MET A 249 5.85 8.36 5.90
N LEU A 250 5.45 7.22 6.47
CA LEU A 250 5.20 7.09 7.90
C LEU A 250 6.19 6.12 8.52
N GLU A 251 6.85 6.53 9.59
CA GLU A 251 7.75 5.65 10.33
C GLU A 251 6.95 4.60 11.10
N THR A 252 7.36 3.33 11.01
CA THR A 252 6.78 2.23 11.77
C THR A 252 7.85 1.46 12.52
N THR A 253 7.48 0.88 13.65
CA THR A 253 8.33 -0.05 14.41
C THR A 253 8.07 -1.51 14.03
N VAL A 254 6.98 -1.76 13.32
CA VAL A 254 6.57 -3.10 12.89
C VAL A 254 7.45 -3.55 11.73
N ASP A 255 7.85 -4.82 11.76
CA ASP A 255 8.56 -5.46 10.67
C ASP A 255 7.65 -6.45 9.96
N SER A 256 8.01 -6.77 8.72
CA SER A 256 7.39 -7.85 7.96
C SER A 256 8.46 -8.67 7.24
N ILE A 257 8.16 -9.92 6.93
CA ILE A 257 9.03 -10.81 6.19
C ILE A 257 8.30 -11.22 4.93
N ALA A 258 8.77 -10.70 3.79
CA ALA A 258 8.25 -11.08 2.50
C ALA A 258 8.72 -12.49 2.12
N VAL A 259 7.85 -13.27 1.48
CA VAL A 259 8.18 -14.57 0.90
C VAL A 259 8.42 -14.38 -0.60
N ASP A 260 9.67 -14.34 -1.02
CA ASP A 260 10.05 -14.18 -2.43
C ASP A 260 10.48 -15.48 -3.09
N VAL A 261 11.11 -16.35 -2.32
CA VAL A 261 11.61 -17.66 -2.75
C VAL A 261 11.18 -18.74 -1.73
N PRO A 262 11.19 -20.02 -2.09
CA PRO A 262 10.76 -21.11 -1.18
C PRO A 262 11.46 -21.12 0.18
N ASP A 263 12.72 -20.70 0.23
CA ASP A 263 13.49 -20.67 1.49
C ASP A 263 12.98 -19.62 2.49
N ASP A 264 12.29 -18.59 2.02
CA ASP A 264 11.71 -17.56 2.90
C ASP A 264 10.53 -18.10 3.70
N VAL A 265 9.86 -19.16 3.24
CA VAL A 265 8.78 -19.84 3.99
C VAL A 265 9.28 -20.26 5.37
N ARG A 266 10.49 -20.85 5.45
CA ARG A 266 11.08 -21.26 6.74
C ARG A 266 11.33 -20.08 7.67
N LYS A 267 11.78 -18.93 7.14
CA LYS A 267 12.00 -17.72 7.93
C LYS A 267 10.69 -17.24 8.59
N VAL A 268 9.60 -17.31 7.84
CA VAL A 268 8.26 -16.96 8.37
C VAL A 268 7.81 -17.98 9.41
N GLU A 269 7.97 -19.29 9.17
CA GLU A 269 7.62 -20.34 10.12
C GLU A 269 8.41 -20.22 11.43
N ASP A 270 9.71 -19.94 11.34
CA ASP A 270 10.57 -19.71 12.51
C ASP A 270 10.14 -18.46 13.28
N PHE A 271 9.78 -17.37 12.58
CA PHE A 271 9.24 -16.15 13.20
C PHE A 271 7.94 -16.45 13.97
N LEU A 272 6.98 -17.12 13.34
CA LEU A 272 5.70 -17.49 13.96
C LEU A 272 5.91 -18.34 15.20
N LYS A 273 6.81 -19.32 15.13
CA LYS A 273 7.15 -20.19 16.26
C LYS A 273 7.76 -19.41 17.43
N GLN A 274 8.67 -18.48 17.16
CA GLN A 274 9.32 -17.65 18.18
C GLN A 274 8.31 -16.73 18.88
N ASN A 275 7.33 -16.22 18.15
CA ASN A 275 6.30 -15.32 18.67
C ASN A 275 5.05 -16.05 19.20
N LYS A 276 5.05 -17.41 19.22
CA LYS A 276 3.90 -18.25 19.62
C LYS A 276 2.64 -17.94 18.84
N GLU A 277 2.80 -17.58 17.57
CA GLU A 277 1.70 -17.35 16.63
C GLU A 277 1.47 -18.63 15.81
N GLU A 278 0.20 -19.05 15.62
CA GLU A 278 -0.16 -20.22 14.83
C GLU A 278 -0.13 -19.96 13.31
#